data_4814ab613372d8f575832566ea187080
#
_entry.id   4814ab613372d8f575832566ea187080
#
_cell.length_a   1.000
_cell.length_b   1.000
_cell.length_c   1.000
_cell.angle_alpha   90.00
_cell.angle_beta   90.00
_cell.angle_gamma   90.00
#
_symmetry.space_group_name_H-M   'P 1'
#
loop_
_entity.id
_entity.type
_entity.pdbx_description
1 polymer ?
#
loop_
_entity_poly.entity_id
_entity_poly.type
_entity_poly.pdbx_seq_one_letter_code
_entity_poly.pdbx_strand_id
1 'polypeptide(L)'
;SDLGISNLVLQMLPEDVRERQHAAALEQYYDTYERNLYYQLDPYPGILELLSDLKSSGIKLAVLSNKGQDYTEEIVANILPDTFDHVLGASEKYPLKPDPASANAIADLLQLEKNTILFVGDSNVDMMTAKNAEMTACGVAWGFRTREELLKSGADFIAEKAEDIYWKLYLTIN
;
A
#
# COMPACT_ATOMS: atom_id res chain seq x y z
N SER A 1 -7.45 4.42 10.42
CA SER A 1 -8.25 4.72 11.61
C SER A 1 -8.86 6.11 11.50
N ASP A 2 -10.04 6.27 12.07
CA ASP A 2 -10.85 7.50 12.01
C ASP A 2 -10.14 8.77 12.48
N LEU A 3 -9.14 8.66 13.35
CA LEU A 3 -8.40 9.81 13.88
C LEU A 3 -7.66 10.63 12.81
N GLY A 4 -7.08 9.99 11.81
CA GLY A 4 -6.37 10.70 10.74
C GLY A 4 -7.32 11.45 9.80
N ILE A 5 -8.42 10.80 9.41
CA ILE A 5 -9.47 11.39 8.55
C ILE A 5 -10.24 12.45 9.33
N SER A 6 -10.59 12.17 10.58
CA SER A 6 -11.27 13.12 11.46
C SER A 6 -10.46 14.42 11.61
N ASN A 7 -9.17 14.35 11.83
CA ASN A 7 -8.31 15.52 11.91
C ASN A 7 -8.21 16.26 10.58
N LEU A 8 -8.17 15.55 9.45
CA LEU A 8 -8.16 16.18 8.12
C LEU A 8 -9.43 16.96 7.88
N VAL A 9 -10.59 16.38 8.17
CA VAL A 9 -11.90 17.05 8.02
C VAL A 9 -12.00 18.27 8.94
N LEU A 10 -11.55 18.17 10.20
CA LEU A 10 -11.50 19.31 11.12
C LEU A 10 -10.67 20.48 10.58
N GLN A 11 -9.52 20.19 9.95
CA GLN A 11 -8.66 21.23 9.38
C GLN A 11 -9.29 21.93 8.16
N MET A 12 -10.17 21.25 7.44
CA MET A 12 -10.86 21.81 6.27
C MET A 12 -12.07 22.67 6.63
N LEU A 13 -12.55 22.61 7.88
CA LEU A 13 -13.69 23.39 8.33
C LEU A 13 -13.26 24.72 8.97
N PRO A 14 -13.99 25.82 8.75
CA PRO A 14 -13.84 27.06 9.51
C PRO A 14 -13.95 26.80 11.00
N GLU A 15 -13.21 27.56 11.80
CA GLU A 15 -13.06 27.31 13.24
C GLU A 15 -14.39 27.36 14.01
N ASP A 16 -15.30 28.23 13.60
CA ASP A 16 -16.65 28.43 14.18
C ASP A 16 -17.63 27.28 13.85
N VAL A 17 -17.36 26.48 12.85
CA VAL A 17 -18.22 25.37 12.41
C VAL A 17 -17.66 23.99 12.75
N ARG A 18 -16.39 23.89 13.17
CA ARG A 18 -15.69 22.62 13.42
C ARG A 18 -16.46 21.69 14.36
N GLU A 19 -16.94 22.21 15.48
CA GLU A 19 -17.65 21.40 16.47
C GLU A 19 -19.07 21.00 16.04
N ARG A 20 -19.77 21.89 15.32
CA ARG A 20 -21.18 21.69 14.96
C ARG A 20 -21.38 20.87 13.68
N GLN A 21 -20.44 20.90 12.77
CA GLN A 21 -20.58 20.27 11.45
C GLN A 21 -19.60 19.15 11.19
N HIS A 22 -18.75 18.81 12.17
CA HIS A 22 -17.74 17.79 12.00
C HIS A 22 -18.32 16.42 11.61
N ALA A 23 -19.38 15.98 12.30
CA ALA A 23 -20.05 14.71 12.01
C ALA A 23 -20.64 14.68 10.59
N ALA A 24 -21.32 15.77 10.19
CA ALA A 24 -21.89 15.88 8.84
C ALA A 24 -20.81 15.96 7.75
N ALA A 25 -19.71 16.67 8.02
CA ALA A 25 -18.58 16.75 7.09
C ALA A 25 -17.85 15.41 6.94
N LEU A 26 -17.73 14.64 8.03
CA LEU A 26 -17.20 13.27 7.98
C LEU A 26 -18.11 12.36 7.17
N GLU A 27 -19.42 12.39 7.41
CA GLU A 27 -20.39 11.58 6.67
C GLU A 27 -20.33 11.89 5.17
N GLN A 28 -20.29 13.17 4.80
CA GLN A 28 -20.14 13.59 3.40
C GLN A 28 -18.80 13.20 2.80
N TYR A 29 -17.72 13.25 3.59
CA TYR A 29 -16.39 12.78 3.15
C TYR A 29 -16.42 11.29 2.87
N TYR A 30 -16.97 10.47 3.78
CA TYR A 30 -17.08 9.02 3.60
C TYR A 30 -17.99 8.67 2.42
N ASP A 31 -19.16 9.30 2.28
CA ASP A 31 -20.06 9.07 1.12
C ASP A 31 -19.35 9.39 -0.21
N THR A 32 -18.62 10.50 -0.27
CA THR A 32 -17.84 10.88 -1.46
C THR A 32 -16.68 9.92 -1.69
N TYR A 33 -16.00 9.49 -0.63
CA TYR A 33 -14.91 8.52 -0.68
C TYR A 33 -15.40 7.16 -1.17
N GLU A 34 -16.50 6.65 -0.63
CA GLU A 34 -17.12 5.40 -1.06
C GLU A 34 -17.58 5.45 -2.53
N ARG A 35 -18.23 6.54 -2.96
CA ARG A 35 -18.65 6.71 -4.36
C ARG A 35 -17.49 6.76 -5.34
N ASN A 36 -16.35 7.28 -4.91
CA ASN A 36 -15.15 7.40 -5.75
C ASN A 36 -14.18 6.22 -5.57
N LEU A 37 -14.47 5.28 -4.67
CA LEU A 37 -13.59 4.15 -4.36
C LEU A 37 -13.23 3.32 -5.60
N TYR A 38 -14.18 3.20 -6.53
CA TYR A 38 -14.04 2.44 -7.77
C TYR A 38 -13.83 3.30 -9.02
N TYR A 39 -13.77 4.64 -8.85
CA TYR A 39 -13.61 5.52 -9.99
C TYR A 39 -12.18 5.42 -10.54
N GLN A 40 -12.06 4.83 -11.74
CA GLN A 40 -10.78 4.65 -12.46
C GLN A 40 -9.69 3.87 -11.70
N LEU A 41 -10.05 2.80 -11.00
CA LEU A 41 -9.11 1.89 -10.37
C LEU A 41 -8.69 0.76 -11.33
N ASP A 42 -8.04 1.14 -12.43
CA ASP A 42 -7.38 0.17 -13.29
C ASP A 42 -5.94 -0.06 -12.83
N PRO A 43 -5.46 -1.30 -12.79
CA PRO A 43 -4.04 -1.58 -12.54
C PRO A 43 -3.14 -0.87 -13.56
N TYR A 44 -1.99 -0.41 -13.10
CA TYR A 44 -0.99 0.13 -14.02
C TYR A 44 -0.58 -0.90 -15.08
N PRO A 45 -0.15 -0.45 -16.28
CA PRO A 45 0.24 -1.34 -17.36
C PRO A 45 1.28 -2.40 -16.93
N GLY A 46 1.04 -3.66 -17.29
CA GLY A 46 1.91 -4.79 -16.99
C GLY A 46 1.77 -5.37 -15.57
N ILE A 47 0.96 -4.78 -14.69
CA ILE A 47 0.79 -5.29 -13.31
C ILE A 47 0.03 -6.62 -13.29
N LEU A 48 -1.01 -6.78 -14.10
CA LEU A 48 -1.77 -8.03 -14.15
C LEU A 48 -0.90 -9.21 -14.60
N GLU A 49 -0.12 -9.00 -15.65
CA GLU A 49 0.82 -9.97 -16.17
C GLU A 49 1.90 -10.29 -15.14
N LEU A 50 2.50 -9.28 -14.51
CA LEU A 50 3.49 -9.45 -13.46
C LEU A 50 2.96 -10.32 -12.32
N LEU A 51 1.79 -10.00 -11.77
CA LEU A 51 1.21 -10.73 -10.64
C LEU A 51 0.89 -12.19 -11.02
N SER A 52 0.40 -12.41 -12.25
CA SER A 52 0.15 -13.76 -12.77
C SER A 52 1.43 -14.57 -12.88
N ASP A 53 2.51 -13.99 -13.42
CA ASP A 53 3.80 -14.65 -13.59
C ASP A 53 4.46 -14.97 -12.24
N LEU A 54 4.41 -14.04 -11.29
CA LEU A 54 4.92 -14.24 -9.93
C LEU A 54 4.18 -15.37 -9.22
N LYS A 55 2.85 -15.37 -9.28
CA LYS A 55 2.03 -16.43 -8.68
C LYS A 55 2.31 -17.79 -9.31
N SER A 56 2.41 -17.84 -10.64
CA SER A 56 2.73 -19.07 -11.38
C SER A 56 4.12 -19.61 -11.05
N SER A 57 5.04 -18.73 -10.66
CA SER A 57 6.38 -19.08 -10.19
C SER A 57 6.43 -19.46 -8.70
N GLY A 58 5.28 -19.53 -8.02
CA GLY A 58 5.19 -19.92 -6.61
C GLY A 58 5.60 -18.81 -5.63
N ILE A 59 5.72 -17.56 -6.09
CA ILE A 59 6.03 -16.41 -5.24
C ILE A 59 4.77 -16.01 -4.47
N LYS A 60 4.88 -15.87 -3.15
CA LYS A 60 3.79 -15.42 -2.30
C LYS A 60 3.58 -13.91 -2.46
N LEU A 61 2.34 -13.50 -2.52
CA LEU A 61 1.93 -12.12 -2.76
C LEU A 61 1.08 -11.59 -1.62
N ALA A 62 1.36 -10.37 -1.17
CA ALA A 62 0.55 -9.70 -0.15
C ALA A 62 0.37 -8.22 -0.45
N VAL A 63 -0.72 -7.66 0.07
CA VAL A 63 -1.01 -6.22 0.03
C VAL A 63 -0.90 -5.63 1.44
N LEU A 64 -0.27 -4.46 1.53
CA LEU A 64 -0.22 -3.64 2.74
C LEU A 64 -0.61 -2.20 2.43
N SER A 65 -1.68 -1.70 3.05
CA SER A 65 -2.23 -0.37 2.82
C SER A 65 -2.50 0.39 4.11
N ASN A 66 -2.38 1.73 4.07
CA ASN A 66 -2.89 2.62 5.13
C ASN A 66 -4.39 2.94 4.98
N LYS A 67 -5.04 2.45 3.92
CA LYS A 67 -6.52 2.46 3.83
C LYS A 67 -7.11 1.45 4.83
N GLY A 68 -8.32 1.70 5.32
CA GLY A 68 -9.00 0.78 6.22
C GLY A 68 -9.08 -0.65 5.70
N GLN A 69 -9.09 -1.63 6.60
CA GLN A 69 -9.06 -3.06 6.25
C GLN A 69 -10.18 -3.43 5.26
N ASP A 70 -11.42 -3.10 5.60
CA ASP A 70 -12.59 -3.48 4.80
C ASP A 70 -12.50 -2.89 3.38
N TYR A 71 -12.11 -1.63 3.25
CA TYR A 71 -11.92 -0.97 1.95
C TYR A 71 -10.77 -1.57 1.15
N THR A 72 -9.67 -1.93 1.82
CA THR A 72 -8.53 -2.55 1.15
C THR A 72 -8.91 -3.91 0.59
N GLU A 73 -9.61 -4.74 1.37
CA GLU A 73 -10.10 -6.05 0.93
C GLU A 73 -11.09 -5.93 -0.22
N GLU A 74 -12.03 -4.99 -0.14
CA GLU A 74 -13.04 -4.76 -1.17
C GLU A 74 -12.41 -4.32 -2.50
N ILE A 75 -11.45 -3.37 -2.47
CA ILE A 75 -10.72 -2.93 -3.66
C ILE A 75 -9.96 -4.10 -4.28
N VAL A 76 -9.22 -4.85 -3.49
CA VAL A 76 -8.42 -5.98 -3.97
C VAL A 76 -9.32 -7.07 -4.56
N ALA A 77 -10.42 -7.43 -3.90
CA ALA A 77 -11.35 -8.44 -4.38
C ALA A 77 -12.01 -8.06 -5.72
N ASN A 78 -12.27 -6.79 -5.94
CA ASN A 78 -12.89 -6.31 -7.18
C ASN A 78 -11.91 -6.18 -8.35
N ILE A 79 -10.66 -5.76 -8.09
CA ILE A 79 -9.70 -5.45 -9.15
C ILE A 79 -8.75 -6.63 -9.43
N LEU A 80 -8.36 -7.35 -8.38
CA LEU A 80 -7.37 -8.43 -8.40
C LEU A 80 -7.86 -9.64 -7.60
N PRO A 81 -9.02 -10.24 -7.97
CA PRO A 81 -9.58 -11.37 -7.24
C PRO A 81 -8.60 -12.54 -7.19
N ASP A 82 -8.57 -13.24 -6.08
CA ASP A 82 -7.78 -14.47 -5.85
C ASP A 82 -6.28 -14.35 -6.15
N THR A 83 -5.74 -13.14 -6.12
CA THR A 83 -4.34 -12.87 -6.50
C THR A 83 -3.40 -12.97 -5.31
N PHE A 84 -3.79 -12.44 -4.15
CA PHE A 84 -2.93 -12.29 -2.98
C PHE A 84 -3.18 -13.35 -1.92
N ASP A 85 -2.10 -13.81 -1.27
CA ASP A 85 -2.18 -14.72 -0.12
C ASP A 85 -2.70 -14.00 1.12
N HIS A 86 -2.34 -12.72 1.31
CA HIS A 86 -2.79 -11.89 2.41
C HIS A 86 -3.02 -10.44 1.98
N VAL A 87 -4.03 -9.81 2.58
CA VAL A 87 -4.38 -8.40 2.39
C VAL A 87 -4.51 -7.74 3.76
N LEU A 88 -3.63 -6.78 4.07
CA LEU A 88 -3.67 -5.99 5.30
C LEU A 88 -3.91 -4.52 4.97
N GLY A 89 -5.02 -4.00 5.52
CA GLY A 89 -5.30 -2.58 5.59
C GLY A 89 -5.04 -2.02 7.00
N ALA A 90 -5.29 -0.73 7.17
CA ALA A 90 -5.24 -0.08 8.47
C ALA A 90 -6.29 -0.69 9.42
N SER A 91 -5.88 -0.94 10.65
CA SER A 91 -6.74 -1.46 11.71
C SER A 91 -6.21 -0.99 13.08
N GLU A 92 -7.01 -1.18 14.13
CA GLU A 92 -6.56 -0.89 15.50
C GLU A 92 -5.41 -1.80 15.95
N LYS A 93 -5.24 -2.94 15.29
CA LYS A 93 -4.22 -3.93 15.65
C LYS A 93 -2.80 -3.49 15.31
N TYR A 94 -2.63 -2.71 14.26
CA TYR A 94 -1.30 -2.29 13.80
C TYR A 94 -1.25 -0.78 13.55
N PRO A 95 -0.16 -0.11 13.97
CA PRO A 95 0.11 1.27 13.57
C PRO A 95 0.19 1.41 12.05
N LEU A 96 -0.08 2.62 11.57
CA LEU A 96 0.04 2.94 10.16
C LEU A 96 1.50 2.93 9.69
N LYS A 97 1.74 2.62 8.42
CA LYS A 97 3.03 2.87 7.78
C LYS A 97 3.45 4.33 8.03
N PRO A 98 4.70 4.64 8.35
CA PRO A 98 5.91 3.81 8.20
C PRO A 98 6.28 2.95 9.41
N ASP A 99 5.39 2.73 10.39
CA ASP A 99 5.66 1.75 11.44
C ASP A 99 5.78 0.35 10.82
N PRO A 100 6.81 -0.45 11.19
CA PRO A 100 7.04 -1.75 10.57
C PRO A 100 6.11 -2.87 11.05
N ALA A 101 5.27 -2.64 12.05
CA ALA A 101 4.49 -3.71 12.71
C ALA A 101 3.59 -4.47 11.74
N SER A 102 2.91 -3.77 10.83
CA SER A 102 2.05 -4.41 9.82
C SER A 102 2.84 -5.16 8.74
N ALA A 103 4.00 -4.64 8.33
CA ALA A 103 4.90 -5.34 7.41
C ALA A 103 5.50 -6.60 8.05
N ASN A 104 5.88 -6.53 9.32
CA ASN A 104 6.34 -7.69 10.08
C ASN A 104 5.23 -8.75 10.22
N ALA A 105 4.00 -8.32 10.47
CA ALA A 105 2.86 -9.24 10.53
C ALA A 105 2.62 -9.98 9.19
N ILE A 106 2.82 -9.32 8.05
CA ILE A 106 2.78 -9.97 6.74
C ILE A 106 3.89 -11.03 6.61
N ALA A 107 5.12 -10.73 7.04
CA ALA A 107 6.21 -11.70 7.02
C ALA A 107 5.86 -12.96 7.83
N ASP A 108 5.29 -12.78 9.02
CA ASP A 108 4.85 -13.88 9.88
C ASP A 108 3.72 -14.69 9.24
N LEU A 109 2.70 -14.03 8.66
CA LEU A 109 1.59 -14.68 7.97
C LEU A 109 2.05 -15.48 6.74
N LEU A 110 3.01 -14.95 5.98
CA LEU A 110 3.61 -15.62 4.84
C LEU A 110 4.60 -16.71 5.25
N GLN A 111 5.04 -16.73 6.52
CA GLN A 111 6.10 -17.61 7.04
C GLN A 111 7.41 -17.43 6.27
N LEU A 112 7.81 -16.17 6.06
CA LEU A 112 9.01 -15.80 5.34
C LEU A 112 9.95 -14.96 6.22
N GLU A 113 11.25 -15.13 5.99
CA GLU A 113 12.26 -14.24 6.55
C GLU A 113 12.15 -12.84 5.90
N LYS A 114 12.24 -11.78 6.70
CA LYS A 114 12.06 -10.39 6.25
C LYS A 114 13.00 -10.00 5.10
N ASN A 115 14.24 -10.45 5.16
CA ASN A 115 15.26 -10.17 4.15
C ASN A 115 14.99 -10.88 2.80
N THR A 116 14.04 -11.81 2.75
CA THR A 116 13.60 -12.47 1.52
C THR A 116 12.37 -11.81 0.90
N ILE A 117 11.84 -10.76 1.54
CA ILE A 117 10.65 -10.04 1.08
C ILE A 117 11.06 -8.79 0.31
N LEU A 118 10.50 -8.65 -0.89
CA LEU A 118 10.55 -7.42 -1.67
C LEU A 118 9.31 -6.58 -1.36
N PHE A 119 9.54 -5.43 -0.72
CA PHE A 119 8.48 -4.45 -0.46
C PHE A 119 8.44 -3.45 -1.62
N VAL A 120 7.33 -3.42 -2.36
CA VAL A 120 7.14 -2.57 -3.53
C VAL A 120 6.19 -1.44 -3.19
N GLY A 121 6.58 -0.20 -3.50
CA GLY A 121 5.73 0.97 -3.23
C GLY A 121 6.12 2.21 -4.02
N ASP A 122 5.24 3.19 -4.02
CA ASP A 122 5.36 4.42 -4.81
C ASP A 122 5.55 5.69 -3.95
N SER A 123 5.71 5.53 -2.64
CA SER A 123 5.82 6.65 -1.71
C SER A 123 7.03 6.54 -0.79
N ASN A 124 7.41 7.70 -0.23
CA ASN A 124 8.42 7.77 0.83
C ASN A 124 8.01 6.93 2.06
N VAL A 125 6.72 6.89 2.38
CA VAL A 125 6.19 6.08 3.49
C VAL A 125 6.43 4.59 3.25
N ASP A 126 6.26 4.11 2.03
CA ASP A 126 6.51 2.71 1.67
C ASP A 126 7.99 2.35 1.80
N MET A 127 8.87 3.20 1.29
CA MET A 127 10.32 2.99 1.38
C MET A 127 10.78 2.96 2.85
N MET A 128 10.30 3.90 3.65
CA MET A 128 10.59 3.93 5.09
C MET A 128 10.05 2.69 5.80
N THR A 129 8.85 2.21 5.45
CA THR A 129 8.27 0.99 6.02
C THR A 129 9.16 -0.22 5.74
N ALA A 130 9.57 -0.39 4.47
CA ALA A 130 10.46 -1.47 4.07
C ALA A 130 11.77 -1.45 4.85
N LYS A 131 12.42 -0.28 4.98
CA LYS A 131 13.67 -0.13 5.74
C LYS A 131 13.46 -0.41 7.22
N ASN A 132 12.41 0.11 7.83
CA ASN A 132 12.09 -0.13 9.24
C ASN A 132 11.78 -1.60 9.54
N ALA A 133 11.21 -2.32 8.55
CA ALA A 133 10.93 -3.75 8.63
C ALA A 133 12.12 -4.65 8.21
N GLU A 134 13.26 -4.08 7.83
CA GLU A 134 14.44 -4.82 7.34
C GLU A 134 14.15 -5.65 6.06
N MET A 135 13.25 -5.14 5.22
CA MET A 135 12.89 -5.71 3.93
C MET A 135 13.61 -4.96 2.79
N THR A 136 13.78 -5.61 1.63
CA THR A 136 14.30 -4.94 0.43
C THR A 136 13.25 -3.98 -0.13
N ALA A 137 13.61 -2.71 -0.31
CA ALA A 137 12.73 -1.65 -0.79
C ALA A 137 12.84 -1.45 -2.31
N CYS A 138 11.74 -1.67 -3.03
CA CYS A 138 11.59 -1.33 -4.44
C CYS A 138 10.67 -0.12 -4.61
N GLY A 139 11.20 1.00 -5.08
CA GLY A 139 10.38 2.12 -5.50
C GLY A 139 9.90 1.94 -6.94
N VAL A 140 8.64 2.32 -7.23
CA VAL A 140 8.09 2.28 -8.60
C VAL A 140 7.95 3.68 -9.17
N ALA A 141 8.52 3.91 -10.39
CA ALA A 141 8.62 5.24 -10.98
C ALA A 141 7.31 5.74 -11.63
N TRP A 142 6.33 4.86 -11.81
CA TRP A 142 5.01 5.21 -12.38
C TRP A 142 3.96 5.67 -11.36
N GLY A 143 4.34 5.79 -10.07
CA GLY A 143 3.45 6.21 -8.98
C GLY A 143 3.51 7.70 -8.68
N PHE A 144 3.22 8.08 -7.43
CA PHE A 144 3.04 9.47 -7.02
C PHE A 144 4.34 10.24 -6.78
N ARG A 145 5.47 9.56 -6.52
CA ARG A 145 6.74 10.21 -6.14
C ARG A 145 7.79 10.05 -7.23
N THR A 146 8.70 11.00 -7.25
CA THR A 146 9.83 10.97 -8.17
C THR A 146 10.85 9.91 -7.76
N ARG A 147 11.60 9.43 -8.73
CA ARG A 147 12.74 8.53 -8.52
C ARG A 147 13.69 9.03 -7.42
N GLU A 148 14.00 10.33 -7.45
CA GLU A 148 14.91 10.94 -6.49
C GLU A 148 14.36 10.92 -5.06
N GLU A 149 13.07 11.21 -4.88
CA GLU A 149 12.39 11.14 -3.58
C GLU A 149 12.39 9.71 -3.03
N LEU A 150 12.09 8.72 -3.86
CA LEU A 150 12.09 7.31 -3.46
C LEU A 150 13.49 6.83 -3.04
N LEU A 151 14.53 7.18 -3.79
CA LEU A 151 15.92 6.85 -3.45
C LEU A 151 16.36 7.52 -2.13
N LYS A 152 16.03 8.80 -1.94
CA LYS A 152 16.29 9.51 -0.68
C LYS A 152 15.57 8.92 0.51
N SER A 153 14.41 8.31 0.29
CA SER A 153 13.59 7.67 1.32
C SER A 153 13.98 6.22 1.62
N GLY A 154 14.99 5.69 0.92
CA GLY A 154 15.57 4.40 1.22
C GLY A 154 15.24 3.29 0.22
N ALA A 155 14.76 3.59 -0.99
CA ALA A 155 14.65 2.57 -2.04
C ALA A 155 16.02 1.96 -2.32
N ASP A 156 16.11 0.64 -2.32
CA ASP A 156 17.31 -0.10 -2.69
C ASP A 156 17.47 -0.12 -4.22
N PHE A 157 16.37 -0.06 -4.96
CA PHE A 157 16.35 0.12 -6.41
C PHE A 157 15.00 0.70 -6.86
N ILE A 158 14.95 1.17 -8.11
CA ILE A 158 13.75 1.70 -8.76
C ILE A 158 13.36 0.81 -9.94
N ALA A 159 12.08 0.40 -9.98
CA ALA A 159 11.47 -0.21 -11.16
C ALA A 159 10.84 0.88 -12.03
N GLU A 160 11.23 0.94 -13.30
CA GLU A 160 10.67 1.87 -14.28
C GLU A 160 9.40 1.30 -14.92
N LYS A 161 9.25 -0.02 -14.93
CA LYS A 161 8.10 -0.77 -15.43
C LYS A 161 7.90 -2.06 -14.61
N ALA A 162 6.71 -2.64 -14.70
CA ALA A 162 6.36 -3.84 -13.95
C ALA A 162 7.35 -5.01 -14.16
N GLU A 163 7.82 -5.19 -15.39
CA GLU A 163 8.76 -6.25 -15.76
C GLU A 163 10.10 -6.18 -14.99
N ASP A 164 10.55 -4.98 -14.59
CA ASP A 164 11.80 -4.81 -13.83
C ASP A 164 11.71 -5.49 -12.45
N ILE A 165 10.52 -5.54 -11.86
CA ILE A 165 10.27 -6.26 -10.59
C ILE A 165 10.46 -7.77 -10.79
N TYR A 166 9.92 -8.33 -11.87
CA TYR A 166 10.06 -9.75 -12.19
C TYR A 166 11.53 -10.18 -12.31
N TRP A 167 12.29 -9.45 -13.12
CA TRP A 167 13.70 -9.74 -13.33
C TRP A 167 14.53 -9.61 -12.06
N LYS A 168 14.21 -8.65 -11.21
CA LYS A 168 14.92 -8.49 -9.92
C LYS A 168 14.70 -9.69 -9.02
N LEU A 169 13.47 -10.18 -8.89
CA LEU A 169 13.16 -11.36 -8.09
C LEU A 169 13.80 -12.62 -8.70
N TYR A 170 13.71 -12.80 -10.02
CA TYR A 170 14.27 -13.94 -10.73
C TYR A 170 15.78 -14.07 -10.51
N LEU A 171 16.53 -12.97 -10.61
CA LEU A 171 17.99 -12.94 -10.40
C LEU A 171 18.38 -13.14 -8.92
N THR A 172 17.47 -12.96 -8.00
CA THR A 172 17.72 -13.13 -6.55
C THR A 172 17.49 -14.60 -6.12
N ILE A 173 16.60 -15.32 -6.81
CA ILE A 173 16.21 -16.71 -6.47
C ILE A 173 17.12 -17.74 -7.16
N ASN A 174 17.72 -17.41 -8.30
CA ASN A 174 18.62 -18.28 -9.09
C ASN A 174 20.07 -17.82 -8.93
#